data_0ad7aff954592f16b631a4dc4b7b84b6
#
_entry.id   0ad7aff954592f16b631a4dc4b7b84b6
#
_cell.length_a   1.000
_cell.length_b   1.000
_cell.length_c   1.000
_cell.angle_alpha   90.00
_cell.angle_beta   90.00
_cell.angle_gamma   90.00
#
_symmetry.space_group_name_H-M   'P 1'
#
loop_
_entity.id
_entity.type
_entity.pdbx_description
1 polymer ?
#
loop_
_entity_poly.entity_id
_entity_poly.type
_entity_poly.pdbx_seq_one_letter_code
_entity_poly.pdbx_strand_id
1 'polypeptide(L)'
;MQQSPKDYYKIETKEKTKVLQVADSFTVRTLKLLTKEDIFPKRARWIICYDIKELVEKFHTHVMIANGIRVDCHELFVERYKHQALAEACLYALSAKMGLADLLYGIDVDKLEKWANEFNEADKRLKNWKNADKKRYSAKYGELQEEERSAVDGAALIIGESVDVDAGRSPNPSNANNERMVNTSGALNNNNANNSNGVPAGRECASIE
;
A
#
# COMPACT_ATOMS: atom_id res chain seq x y z
N MET A 1 -31.52 -22.30 -8.62
CA MET A 1 -31.21 -21.45 -9.80
C MET A 1 -29.68 -21.37 -9.90
N GLN A 2 -29.08 -22.03 -10.89
CA GLN A 2 -27.64 -21.91 -11.15
C GLN A 2 -27.40 -20.61 -11.91
N GLN A 3 -26.59 -19.73 -11.35
CA GLN A 3 -26.15 -18.52 -12.02
C GLN A 3 -25.27 -18.88 -13.22
N SER A 4 -25.49 -18.25 -14.35
CA SER A 4 -24.70 -18.51 -15.54
C SER A 4 -23.25 -18.01 -15.37
N PRO A 5 -22.24 -18.63 -15.99
CA PRO A 5 -20.87 -18.16 -15.94
C PRO A 5 -20.70 -16.69 -16.37
N LYS A 6 -21.54 -16.22 -17.30
CA LYS A 6 -21.52 -14.82 -17.79
C LYS A 6 -21.98 -13.83 -16.73
N ASP A 7 -22.92 -14.19 -15.84
CA ASP A 7 -23.39 -13.34 -14.75
C ASP A 7 -22.32 -13.20 -13.66
N TYR A 8 -21.52 -14.26 -13.47
CA TYR A 8 -20.41 -14.26 -12.52
C TYR A 8 -19.32 -13.24 -12.90
N TYR A 9 -18.90 -13.22 -14.17
CA TYR A 9 -17.92 -12.24 -14.69
C TYR A 9 -18.40 -10.80 -14.58
N LYS A 10 -19.71 -10.58 -14.77
CA LYS A 10 -20.31 -9.25 -14.71
C LYS A 10 -20.32 -8.67 -13.29
N ILE A 11 -20.58 -9.52 -12.29
CA ILE A 11 -20.55 -9.15 -10.87
C ILE A 11 -19.12 -8.82 -10.44
N GLU A 12 -18.14 -9.62 -10.87
CA GLU A 12 -16.73 -9.43 -10.53
C GLU A 12 -16.15 -8.10 -11.01
N THR A 13 -16.38 -7.78 -12.27
CA THR A 13 -15.89 -6.53 -12.87
C THR A 13 -16.45 -5.33 -12.11
N LYS A 14 -17.70 -5.40 -11.67
CA LYS A 14 -18.36 -4.34 -10.93
C LYS A 14 -17.81 -4.16 -9.51
N GLU A 15 -17.55 -5.26 -8.78
CA GLU A 15 -16.97 -5.19 -7.43
C GLU A 15 -15.50 -4.76 -7.47
N LYS A 16 -14.71 -5.28 -8.41
CA LYS A 16 -13.32 -4.87 -8.64
C LYS A 16 -13.21 -3.37 -8.92
N THR A 17 -14.05 -2.84 -9.81
CA THR A 17 -14.11 -1.41 -10.11
C THR A 17 -14.44 -0.58 -8.86
N LYS A 18 -15.35 -1.05 -8.01
CA LYS A 18 -15.72 -0.36 -6.78
C LYS A 18 -14.56 -0.32 -5.77
N VAL A 19 -13.79 -1.41 -5.60
CA VAL A 19 -12.63 -1.42 -4.70
C VAL A 19 -11.62 -0.37 -5.11
N LEU A 20 -11.30 -0.27 -6.40
CA LEU A 20 -10.34 0.71 -6.92
C LEU A 20 -10.82 2.14 -6.69
N GLN A 21 -12.08 2.44 -7.03
CA GLN A 21 -12.65 3.76 -6.83
C GLN A 21 -12.64 4.19 -5.36
N VAL A 22 -12.96 3.26 -4.45
CA VAL A 22 -12.93 3.53 -3.01
C VAL A 22 -11.49 3.70 -2.51
N ALA A 23 -10.55 2.89 -2.97
CA ALA A 23 -9.13 3.04 -2.63
C ALA A 23 -8.58 4.40 -3.08
N ASP A 24 -8.87 4.82 -4.32
CA ASP A 24 -8.48 6.12 -4.86
C ASP A 24 -9.07 7.27 -4.02
N SER A 25 -10.40 7.24 -3.80
CA SER A 25 -11.10 8.31 -3.09
C SER A 25 -10.63 8.43 -1.65
N PHE A 26 -10.48 7.32 -0.94
CA PHE A 26 -9.97 7.28 0.43
C PHE A 26 -8.53 7.80 0.53
N THR A 27 -7.64 7.35 -0.36
CA THR A 27 -6.25 7.80 -0.41
C THR A 27 -6.17 9.32 -0.64
N VAL A 28 -6.83 9.82 -1.70
CA VAL A 28 -6.82 11.25 -2.02
C VAL A 28 -7.39 12.09 -0.87
N ARG A 29 -8.46 11.62 -0.24
CA ARG A 29 -9.06 12.36 0.87
C ARG A 29 -8.17 12.37 2.10
N THR A 30 -7.56 11.23 2.46
CA THR A 30 -6.60 11.17 3.57
C THR A 30 -5.44 12.12 3.32
N LEU A 31 -4.82 12.10 2.14
CA LEU A 31 -3.73 13.01 1.80
C LEU A 31 -4.15 14.49 1.88
N LYS A 32 -5.36 14.84 1.41
CA LYS A 32 -5.91 16.20 1.54
C LYS A 32 -6.16 16.58 3.01
N LEU A 33 -6.60 15.63 3.84
CA LEU A 33 -6.82 15.87 5.27
C LEU A 33 -5.52 16.24 5.98
N LEU A 34 -4.42 15.52 5.68
CA LEU A 34 -3.10 15.75 6.26
C LEU A 34 -2.49 17.12 5.92
N THR A 35 -2.96 17.79 4.86
CA THR A 35 -2.50 19.14 4.49
C THR A 35 -3.22 20.25 5.24
N LYS A 36 -4.33 19.98 5.91
CA LYS A 36 -5.12 20.99 6.62
C LYS A 36 -4.48 21.39 7.94
N GLU A 37 -4.13 22.66 8.07
CA GLU A 37 -3.46 23.20 9.29
C GLU A 37 -4.40 23.31 10.49
N ASP A 38 -5.70 23.44 10.26
CA ASP A 38 -6.76 23.42 11.27
C ASP A 38 -6.96 22.06 11.93
N ILE A 39 -6.45 20.98 11.30
CA ILE A 39 -6.50 19.62 11.83
C ILE A 39 -5.11 19.19 12.29
N PHE A 40 -4.11 19.35 11.42
CA PHE A 40 -2.72 18.97 11.67
C PHE A 40 -1.82 20.20 11.60
N PRO A 41 -1.48 20.83 12.74
CA PRO A 41 -0.54 21.93 12.80
C PRO A 41 0.81 21.57 12.15
N LYS A 42 1.55 22.55 11.61
CA LYS A 42 2.83 22.30 10.91
C LYS A 42 3.80 21.42 11.70
N ARG A 43 3.88 21.60 13.02
CA ARG A 43 4.70 20.78 13.93
C ARG A 43 4.22 19.31 14.04
N ALA A 44 2.93 19.05 13.80
CA ALA A 44 2.36 17.72 13.88
C ALA A 44 2.77 16.84 12.70
N ARG A 45 3.11 17.45 11.57
CA ARG A 45 3.41 16.72 10.31
C ARG A 45 4.60 15.79 10.47
N TRP A 46 5.58 16.15 11.30
CA TRP A 46 6.77 15.34 11.55
C TRP A 46 6.52 14.16 12.49
N ILE A 47 5.47 14.25 13.31
CA ILE A 47 5.21 13.26 14.38
C ILE A 47 4.34 12.11 13.85
N ILE A 48 3.30 12.40 13.06
CA ILE A 48 2.31 11.38 12.70
C ILE A 48 1.84 11.45 11.24
N CYS A 49 1.82 12.66 10.63
CA CYS A 49 1.29 12.78 9.27
C CYS A 49 2.14 12.05 8.23
N TYR A 50 3.45 11.94 8.46
CA TYR A 50 4.34 11.18 7.57
C TYR A 50 3.98 9.68 7.56
N ASP A 51 3.79 9.09 8.74
CA ASP A 51 3.43 7.67 8.88
C ASP A 51 2.08 7.38 8.23
N ILE A 52 1.08 8.24 8.50
CA ILE A 52 -0.26 8.10 7.89
C ILE A 52 -0.18 8.21 6.36
N LYS A 53 0.62 9.16 5.84
CA LYS A 53 0.85 9.32 4.40
C LYS A 53 1.45 8.04 3.81
N GLU A 54 2.52 7.54 4.40
CA GLU A 54 3.22 6.35 3.93
C GLU A 54 2.31 5.13 3.92
N LEU A 55 1.55 4.91 4.99
CA LEU A 55 0.62 3.78 5.10
C LEU A 55 -0.50 3.84 4.06
N VAL A 56 -1.10 5.02 3.83
CA VAL A 56 -2.16 5.14 2.85
C VAL A 56 -1.66 5.00 1.41
N GLU A 57 -0.43 5.45 1.13
CA GLU A 57 0.22 5.26 -0.17
C GLU A 57 0.59 3.79 -0.40
N LYS A 58 1.12 3.09 0.61
CA LYS A 58 1.38 1.64 0.57
C LYS A 58 0.09 0.85 0.35
N PHE A 59 -0.97 1.16 1.09
CA PHE A 59 -2.30 0.57 0.88
C PHE A 59 -2.74 0.69 -0.57
N HIS A 60 -2.73 1.91 -1.11
CA HIS A 60 -3.13 2.15 -2.50
C HIS A 60 -2.24 1.38 -3.48
N THR A 61 -0.93 1.39 -3.29
CA THR A 61 0.04 0.67 -4.12
C THR A 61 -0.25 -0.82 -4.17
N HIS A 62 -0.49 -1.45 -3.01
CA HIS A 62 -0.78 -2.88 -2.94
C HIS A 62 -2.13 -3.23 -3.58
N VAL A 63 -3.15 -2.39 -3.44
CA VAL A 63 -4.43 -2.56 -4.14
C VAL A 63 -4.22 -2.51 -5.66
N MET A 64 -3.42 -1.55 -6.16
CA MET A 64 -3.14 -1.42 -7.59
C MET A 64 -2.33 -2.59 -8.15
N ILE A 65 -1.31 -3.07 -7.42
CA ILE A 65 -0.52 -4.25 -7.81
C ILE A 65 -1.43 -5.49 -7.87
N ALA A 66 -2.19 -5.75 -6.80
CA ALA A 66 -3.12 -6.88 -6.77
C ALA A 66 -4.13 -6.83 -7.93
N ASN A 67 -4.59 -5.64 -8.28
CA ASN A 67 -5.47 -5.46 -9.44
C ASN A 67 -4.78 -5.75 -10.77
N GLY A 68 -3.50 -5.42 -10.91
CA GLY A 68 -2.70 -5.64 -12.12
C GLY A 68 -2.37 -7.12 -12.37
N ILE A 69 -2.30 -7.94 -11.32
CA ILE A 69 -1.99 -9.36 -11.44
C ILE A 69 -3.16 -10.10 -12.10
N ARG A 70 -2.92 -10.69 -13.27
CA ARG A 70 -3.87 -11.56 -13.95
C ARG A 70 -3.65 -12.99 -13.49
N VAL A 71 -4.65 -13.59 -12.84
CA VAL A 71 -4.52 -14.92 -12.25
C VAL A 71 -4.83 -15.98 -13.30
N ASP A 72 -3.76 -16.58 -13.82
CA ASP A 72 -3.81 -17.66 -14.81
C ASP A 72 -3.29 -19.00 -14.23
N CYS A 73 -2.57 -18.97 -13.08
CA CYS A 73 -2.04 -20.14 -12.37
C CYS A 73 -2.09 -19.94 -10.84
N HIS A 74 -1.72 -20.97 -10.06
CA HIS A 74 -1.75 -20.95 -8.60
C HIS A 74 -0.78 -19.92 -8.03
N GLU A 75 0.42 -19.81 -8.54
CA GLU A 75 1.46 -18.90 -8.08
C GLU A 75 1.02 -17.41 -8.21
N LEU A 76 0.35 -17.06 -9.31
CA LEU A 76 -0.21 -15.73 -9.51
C LEU A 76 -1.41 -15.47 -8.61
N PHE A 77 -2.16 -16.51 -8.23
CA PHE A 77 -3.19 -16.39 -7.21
C PHE A 77 -2.58 -16.08 -5.84
N VAL A 78 -1.54 -16.81 -5.42
CA VAL A 78 -0.80 -16.58 -4.18
C VAL A 78 -0.25 -15.16 -4.13
N GLU A 79 0.40 -14.70 -5.21
CA GLU A 79 0.99 -13.36 -5.26
C GLU A 79 -0.07 -12.25 -5.20
N ARG A 80 -1.20 -12.42 -5.90
CA ARG A 80 -2.32 -11.48 -5.81
C ARG A 80 -2.91 -11.44 -4.40
N TYR A 81 -3.12 -12.62 -3.77
CA TYR A 81 -3.63 -12.73 -2.41
C TYR A 81 -2.69 -12.07 -1.40
N LYS A 82 -1.38 -12.23 -1.55
CA LYS A 82 -0.35 -11.58 -0.75
C LYS A 82 -0.49 -10.04 -0.81
N HIS A 83 -0.61 -9.46 -1.99
CA HIS A 83 -0.80 -8.02 -2.10
C HIS A 83 -2.13 -7.53 -1.50
N GLN A 84 -3.21 -8.31 -1.58
CA GLN A 84 -4.46 -7.99 -0.90
C GLN A 84 -4.30 -8.04 0.63
N ALA A 85 -3.54 -8.99 1.17
CA ALA A 85 -3.26 -9.08 2.60
C ALA A 85 -2.34 -7.94 3.08
N LEU A 86 -1.33 -7.56 2.31
CA LEU A 86 -0.47 -6.40 2.60
C LEU A 86 -1.26 -5.09 2.60
N ALA A 87 -2.21 -4.92 1.68
CA ALA A 87 -3.11 -3.77 1.70
C ALA A 87 -3.98 -3.73 2.97
N GLU A 88 -4.49 -4.89 3.41
CA GLU A 88 -5.27 -5.01 4.65
C GLU A 88 -4.41 -4.69 5.88
N ALA A 89 -3.17 -5.15 5.93
CA ALA A 89 -2.23 -4.82 7.00
C ALA A 89 -1.91 -3.32 7.07
N CYS A 90 -1.74 -2.66 5.92
CA CYS A 90 -1.59 -1.20 5.88
C CYS A 90 -2.81 -0.47 6.44
N LEU A 91 -4.03 -0.93 6.13
CA LEU A 91 -5.25 -0.37 6.72
C LEU A 91 -5.31 -0.59 8.23
N TYR A 92 -4.93 -1.76 8.72
CA TYR A 92 -4.88 -2.05 10.15
C TYR A 92 -3.92 -1.10 10.89
N ALA A 93 -2.68 -0.96 10.39
CA ALA A 93 -1.71 -0.02 10.95
C ALA A 93 -2.20 1.44 10.87
N LEU A 94 -2.85 1.80 9.77
CA LEU A 94 -3.42 3.13 9.56
C LEU A 94 -4.52 3.45 10.59
N SER A 95 -5.38 2.48 10.94
CA SER A 95 -6.42 2.68 11.94
C SER A 95 -5.85 3.05 13.32
N ALA A 96 -4.75 2.40 13.72
CA ALA A 96 -4.04 2.73 14.95
C ALA A 96 -3.45 4.15 14.92
N LYS A 97 -2.85 4.57 13.79
CA LYS A 97 -2.32 5.93 13.61
C LYS A 97 -3.44 6.99 13.57
N MET A 98 -4.61 6.66 13.00
CA MET A 98 -5.79 7.55 13.04
C MET A 98 -6.26 7.79 14.48
N GLY A 99 -6.37 6.73 15.28
CA GLY A 99 -6.71 6.84 16.70
C GLY A 99 -5.69 7.65 17.49
N LEU A 100 -4.39 7.44 17.24
CA LEU A 100 -3.34 8.22 17.88
C LEU A 100 -3.37 9.70 17.45
N ALA A 101 -3.68 9.99 16.19
CA ALA A 101 -3.84 11.35 15.69
C ALA A 101 -4.99 12.09 16.39
N ASP A 102 -6.10 11.41 16.60
CA ASP A 102 -7.24 11.96 17.35
C ASP A 102 -6.87 12.29 18.80
N LEU A 103 -6.23 11.34 19.50
CA LEU A 103 -5.76 11.54 20.87
C LEU A 103 -4.76 12.70 21.03
N LEU A 104 -3.89 12.92 20.03
CA LEU A 104 -2.86 13.97 20.08
C LEU A 104 -3.38 15.34 19.71
N TYR A 105 -4.35 15.43 18.82
CA TYR A 105 -4.76 16.71 18.23
C TYR A 105 -6.22 17.05 18.45
N GLY A 106 -7.04 16.14 19.02
CA GLY A 106 -8.45 16.38 19.27
C GLY A 106 -9.18 16.71 17.98
N ILE A 107 -9.15 15.81 17.01
CA ILE A 107 -9.76 16.03 15.70
C ILE A 107 -11.27 16.24 15.87
N ASP A 108 -11.81 17.25 15.20
CA ASP A 108 -13.24 17.52 15.20
C ASP A 108 -14.05 16.26 14.86
N VAL A 109 -15.07 15.96 15.68
CA VAL A 109 -15.85 14.71 15.62
C VAL A 109 -16.45 14.48 14.22
N ASP A 110 -16.98 15.51 13.58
CA ASP A 110 -17.58 15.37 12.25
C ASP A 110 -16.53 15.02 11.18
N LYS A 111 -15.33 15.55 11.32
CA LYS A 111 -14.20 15.27 10.39
C LYS A 111 -13.65 13.86 10.62
N LEU A 112 -13.53 13.46 11.89
CA LEU A 112 -13.09 12.13 12.27
C LEU A 112 -14.09 11.06 11.81
N GLU A 113 -15.38 11.27 12.03
CA GLU A 113 -16.45 10.37 11.60
C GLU A 113 -16.44 10.15 10.09
N LYS A 114 -16.33 11.23 9.31
CA LYS A 114 -16.24 11.13 7.85
C LYS A 114 -14.99 10.34 7.40
N TRP A 115 -13.86 10.57 8.05
CA TRP A 115 -12.62 9.85 7.74
C TRP A 115 -12.73 8.36 8.10
N ALA A 116 -13.29 8.06 9.29
CA ALA A 116 -13.54 6.69 9.76
C ALA A 116 -14.54 5.95 8.86
N ASN A 117 -15.62 6.61 8.40
CA ASN A 117 -16.60 6.00 7.50
C ASN A 117 -15.97 5.61 6.16
N GLU A 118 -15.10 6.46 5.59
CA GLU A 118 -14.39 6.14 4.36
C GLU A 118 -13.35 5.03 4.54
N PHE A 119 -12.66 5.02 5.68
CA PHE A 119 -11.79 3.92 6.08
C PHE A 119 -12.55 2.59 6.15
N ASN A 120 -13.70 2.57 6.85
CA ASN A 120 -14.53 1.37 7.00
C ASN A 120 -15.06 0.86 5.65
N GLU A 121 -15.40 1.76 4.73
CA GLU A 121 -15.83 1.37 3.39
C GLU A 121 -14.65 0.76 2.59
N ALA A 122 -13.44 1.33 2.69
CA ALA A 122 -12.24 0.80 2.04
C ALA A 122 -11.89 -0.60 2.58
N ASP A 123 -11.88 -0.79 3.90
CA ASP A 123 -11.63 -2.07 4.56
C ASP A 123 -12.65 -3.13 4.16
N LYS A 124 -13.93 -2.79 4.23
CA LYS A 124 -15.03 -3.69 3.83
C LYS A 124 -14.92 -4.12 2.38
N ARG A 125 -14.63 -3.20 1.46
CA ARG A 125 -14.49 -3.52 0.04
C ARG A 125 -13.28 -4.39 -0.25
N LEU A 126 -12.14 -4.10 0.37
CA LEU A 126 -10.94 -4.90 0.24
C LEU A 126 -11.17 -6.34 0.74
N LYS A 127 -11.75 -6.51 1.92
CA LYS A 127 -12.09 -7.82 2.50
C LYS A 127 -13.05 -8.61 1.62
N ASN A 128 -14.07 -7.96 1.10
CA ASN A 128 -15.04 -8.60 0.19
C ASN A 128 -14.35 -9.07 -1.10
N TRP A 129 -13.49 -8.25 -1.67
CA TRP A 129 -12.73 -8.60 -2.86
C TRP A 129 -11.78 -9.77 -2.60
N LYS A 130 -10.98 -9.70 -1.51
CA LYS A 130 -10.07 -10.77 -1.10
C LYS A 130 -10.80 -12.11 -0.91
N ASN A 131 -11.96 -12.08 -0.23
CA ASN A 131 -12.77 -13.29 -0.02
C ASN A 131 -13.39 -13.84 -1.32
N ALA A 132 -13.84 -12.97 -2.21
CA ALA A 132 -14.37 -13.38 -3.50
C ALA A 132 -13.29 -14.01 -4.40
N ASP A 133 -12.09 -13.42 -4.43
CA ASP A 133 -10.94 -13.98 -5.14
C ASP A 133 -10.50 -15.31 -4.53
N LYS A 134 -10.39 -15.41 -3.21
CA LYS A 134 -10.08 -16.66 -2.51
C LYS A 134 -11.06 -17.76 -2.90
N LYS A 135 -12.37 -17.51 -2.80
CA LYS A 135 -13.39 -18.49 -3.16
C LYS A 135 -13.30 -18.96 -4.61
N ARG A 136 -13.06 -18.01 -5.54
CA ARG A 136 -12.97 -18.28 -6.96
C ARG A 136 -11.73 -19.09 -7.33
N TYR A 137 -10.58 -18.62 -6.90
CA TYR A 137 -9.31 -19.17 -7.34
C TYR A 137 -8.94 -20.44 -6.59
N SER A 138 -9.37 -20.60 -5.33
CA SER A 138 -9.23 -21.88 -4.62
C SER A 138 -10.03 -23.00 -5.32
N ALA A 139 -11.21 -22.70 -5.85
CA ALA A 139 -11.99 -23.68 -6.61
C ALA A 139 -11.34 -24.08 -7.94
N LYS A 140 -10.51 -23.19 -8.53
CA LYS A 140 -9.89 -23.42 -9.84
C LYS A 140 -8.47 -23.96 -9.75
N TYR A 141 -7.69 -23.50 -8.80
CA TYR A 141 -6.24 -23.73 -8.70
C TYR A 141 -5.82 -24.45 -7.42
N GLY A 142 -6.74 -24.80 -6.54
CA GLY A 142 -6.47 -25.38 -5.23
C GLY A 142 -6.43 -24.32 -4.11
N GLU A 143 -6.55 -24.81 -2.88
CA GLU A 143 -6.48 -23.93 -1.70
C GLU A 143 -5.05 -23.48 -1.43
N LEU A 144 -4.93 -22.29 -0.81
CA LEU A 144 -3.66 -21.78 -0.29
C LEU A 144 -3.11 -22.76 0.75
N GLN A 145 -1.86 -23.17 0.59
CA GLN A 145 -1.17 -24.01 1.56
C GLN A 145 -0.90 -23.25 2.85
N GLU A 146 -0.73 -23.96 3.96
CA GLU A 146 -0.50 -23.33 5.26
C GLU A 146 0.79 -22.50 5.29
N GLU A 147 1.84 -22.98 4.60
CA GLU A 147 3.11 -22.26 4.44
C GLU A 147 2.94 -20.95 3.67
N GLU A 148 2.10 -20.94 2.63
CA GLU A 148 1.79 -19.74 1.85
C GLU A 148 0.99 -18.73 2.67
N ARG A 149 0.05 -19.21 3.49
CA ARG A 149 -0.71 -18.37 4.44
C ARG A 149 0.22 -17.74 5.47
N SER A 150 1.06 -18.55 6.10
CA SER A 150 2.01 -18.08 7.12
C SER A 150 3.00 -17.07 6.56
N ALA A 151 3.49 -17.27 5.33
CA ALA A 151 4.38 -16.32 4.66
C ALA A 151 3.68 -14.99 4.37
N VAL A 152 2.40 -15.02 3.99
CA VAL A 152 1.59 -13.81 3.75
C VAL A 152 1.31 -13.08 5.06
N ASP A 153 0.92 -13.80 6.11
CA ASP A 153 0.63 -13.20 7.42
C ASP A 153 1.92 -12.65 8.07
N GLY A 154 3.06 -13.35 7.93
CA GLY A 154 4.37 -12.87 8.37
C GLY A 154 4.81 -11.59 7.65
N ALA A 155 4.61 -11.50 6.35
CA ALA A 155 4.91 -10.28 5.58
C ALA A 155 4.02 -9.09 6.00
N ALA A 156 2.77 -9.35 6.40
CA ALA A 156 1.86 -8.33 6.90
C ALA A 156 2.28 -7.79 8.28
N LEU A 157 2.86 -8.62 9.15
CA LEU A 157 3.38 -8.22 10.47
C LEU A 157 4.58 -7.25 10.34
N ILE A 158 5.48 -7.47 9.38
CA ILE A 158 6.65 -6.61 9.14
C ILE A 158 6.24 -5.17 8.77
N ILE A 159 5.11 -4.97 8.10
CA ILE A 159 4.62 -3.63 7.78
C ILE A 159 4.24 -2.86 9.05
N GLY A 160 3.77 -3.54 10.09
CA GLY A 160 3.47 -2.93 11.40
C GLY A 160 4.72 -2.53 12.18
N GLU A 161 5.83 -3.23 12.00
CA GLU A 161 7.09 -2.99 12.73
C GLU A 161 8.03 -2.00 12.04
N SER A 162 7.97 -1.84 10.72
CA SER A 162 8.89 -0.98 9.96
C SER A 162 8.66 0.52 10.13
N VAL A 163 7.67 0.93 10.90
CA VAL A 163 7.34 2.35 11.16
C VAL A 163 8.20 2.95 12.29
N ASP A 164 8.94 2.14 13.06
CA ASP A 164 9.63 2.61 14.28
C ASP A 164 11.14 2.84 14.16
N VAL A 165 11.80 2.67 13.01
CA VAL A 165 13.28 2.56 12.98
C VAL A 165 14.03 3.77 12.43
N ASP A 166 13.41 4.86 11.92
CA ASP A 166 14.19 6.00 11.40
C ASP A 166 13.72 7.42 11.82
N ALA A 167 13.25 7.56 13.06
CA ALA A 167 12.97 8.87 13.66
C ALA A 167 14.24 9.65 14.07
N GLY A 168 15.44 9.17 13.70
CA GLY A 168 16.74 9.67 14.19
C GLY A 168 17.51 10.60 13.26
N ARG A 169 17.06 10.91 12.05
CA ARG A 169 17.83 11.77 11.13
C ARG A 169 17.05 12.96 10.62
N SER A 170 16.93 13.97 11.50
CA SER A 170 16.57 15.32 11.09
C SER A 170 17.71 15.91 10.23
N PRO A 171 17.48 16.32 8.98
CA PRO A 171 18.42 17.19 8.29
C PRO A 171 18.32 18.58 8.94
N ASN A 172 19.36 18.94 9.69
CA ASN A 172 19.53 20.24 10.30
C ASN A 172 19.65 21.32 9.20
N PRO A 173 18.70 22.26 9.04
CA PRO A 173 18.76 23.29 7.99
C PRO A 173 19.53 24.55 8.42
N SER A 174 20.54 24.44 9.25
CA SER A 174 21.33 25.59 9.68
C SER A 174 22.82 25.34 9.45
N ASN A 175 23.25 25.37 8.18
CA ASN A 175 24.60 25.79 7.81
C ASN A 175 24.71 26.02 6.27
N ALA A 176 24.09 27.11 5.83
CA ALA A 176 24.34 27.65 4.50
C ALA A 176 24.62 29.16 4.65
N ASN A 177 25.76 29.49 5.23
CA ASN A 177 26.42 30.79 5.01
C ASN A 177 27.83 30.70 5.58
N ASN A 178 28.74 30.53 4.73
CA ASN A 178 30.15 30.99 4.67
C ASN A 178 31.03 29.87 4.13
N GLU A 179 31.36 29.99 2.88
CA GLU A 179 32.77 30.12 2.51
C GLU A 179 32.91 30.50 1.04
N ARG A 180 33.59 31.59 0.90
CA ARG A 180 33.94 32.28 -0.32
C ARG A 180 35.15 31.59 -0.94
N MET A 181 35.09 31.44 -2.26
CA MET A 181 36.22 31.43 -3.21
C MET A 181 37.51 30.72 -2.81
N VAL A 182 37.88 29.66 -3.54
CA VAL A 182 39.19 29.59 -4.20
C VAL A 182 39.07 28.71 -5.46
N ASN A 183 39.50 29.25 -6.59
CA ASN A 183 39.77 28.57 -7.85
C ASN A 183 40.83 27.47 -7.67
N THR A 184 40.70 26.36 -8.36
CA THR A 184 41.74 25.87 -9.27
C THR A 184 41.25 24.71 -10.13
N SER A 185 41.66 24.78 -11.36
CA SER A 185 41.55 23.84 -12.49
C SER A 185 42.06 22.43 -12.18
N GLY A 186 41.48 21.42 -12.84
CA GLY A 186 42.26 20.23 -13.11
C GLY A 186 41.47 18.94 -13.32
N ALA A 187 41.46 18.53 -14.56
CA ALA A 187 41.55 17.15 -15.05
C ALA A 187 40.34 16.23 -15.01
N LEU A 188 39.87 15.97 -16.19
CA LEU A 188 39.20 14.78 -16.74
C LEU A 188 39.68 13.47 -16.12
N ASN A 189 38.73 12.63 -15.74
CA ASN A 189 38.91 11.18 -15.98
C ASN A 189 37.54 10.51 -16.16
N ASN A 190 37.33 10.04 -17.37
CA ASN A 190 36.36 9.07 -17.79
C ASN A 190 36.64 7.74 -17.07
N ASN A 191 35.66 7.14 -16.42
CA ASN A 191 35.56 5.71 -16.40
C ASN A 191 34.10 5.27 -16.43
N ASN A 192 33.74 4.84 -17.60
CA ASN A 192 32.58 4.10 -17.99
C ASN A 192 32.68 2.70 -17.34
N ALA A 193 31.71 2.33 -16.48
CA ALA A 193 31.50 0.95 -16.10
C ALA A 193 30.01 0.64 -16.21
N ASN A 194 29.69 0.04 -17.35
CA ASN A 194 28.45 -0.70 -17.60
C ASN A 194 28.19 -1.68 -16.45
N ASN A 195 27.08 -1.53 -15.78
CA ASN A 195 26.50 -2.59 -14.98
C ASN A 195 25.09 -2.89 -15.50
N SER A 196 25.03 -3.78 -16.48
CA SER A 196 23.83 -4.41 -16.99
C SER A 196 23.36 -5.47 -16.00
N ASN A 197 22.52 -5.08 -15.06
CA ASN A 197 21.79 -6.07 -14.25
C ASN A 197 20.60 -6.58 -15.07
N GLY A 198 20.76 -7.78 -15.61
CA GLY A 198 19.74 -8.53 -16.30
C GLY A 198 18.55 -8.82 -15.38
N VAL A 199 17.39 -8.42 -15.85
CA VAL A 199 16.09 -8.84 -15.32
C VAL A 199 15.98 -10.35 -15.58
N PRO A 200 15.72 -11.21 -14.57
CA PRO A 200 15.47 -12.62 -14.84
C PRO A 200 14.17 -12.76 -15.61
N ALA A 201 14.29 -13.39 -16.77
CA ALA A 201 13.17 -13.75 -17.62
C ALA A 201 12.10 -14.51 -16.83
N GLY A 202 10.84 -14.16 -17.09
CA GLY A 202 9.67 -14.74 -16.46
C GLY A 202 9.68 -16.26 -16.49
N ARG A 203 9.36 -16.87 -15.35
CA ARG A 203 9.04 -18.29 -15.29
C ARG A 203 7.73 -18.51 -16.03
N GLU A 204 7.80 -19.29 -17.09
CA GLU A 204 6.62 -19.80 -17.80
C GLU A 204 5.83 -20.68 -16.85
N CYS A 205 4.56 -20.33 -16.62
CA CYS A 205 3.61 -21.21 -15.98
C CYS A 205 3.39 -22.42 -16.89
N ALA A 206 3.84 -23.60 -16.48
CA ALA A 206 3.64 -24.83 -17.23
C ALA A 206 2.14 -25.07 -17.43
N SER A 207 1.74 -25.22 -18.68
CA SER A 207 0.39 -25.64 -19.03
C SER A 207 0.23 -27.11 -18.62
N ILE A 208 -0.63 -27.36 -17.65
CA ILE A 208 -1.04 -28.72 -17.30
C ILE A 208 -2.18 -29.10 -18.29
N GLU A 209 -1.93 -30.08 -19.15
CA GLU A 209 -2.93 -30.71 -19.96
C GLU A 209 -3.89 -31.58 -19.11
#